data_224c5e4865fa81fb47b3f87f4848be8d
#
_entry.id   224c5e4865fa81fb47b3f87f4848be8d
#
_cell.length_a   1.000
_cell.length_b   1.000
_cell.length_c   1.000
_cell.angle_alpha   90.00
_cell.angle_beta   90.00
_cell.angle_gamma   90.00
#
_symmetry.space_group_name_H-M   'P 1'
#
loop_
_entity.id
_entity.type
_entity.pdbx_description
1 polymer ?
#
loop_
_entity_poly.entity_id
_entity_poly.type
_entity_poly.pdbx_seq_one_letter_code
_entity_poly.pdbx_strand_id
1 'polypeptide(L)'
;MSEIKVNYSLYLVTDRELLGDRDLEDSIELAIQGGVTLVQLREKSISTLKFLQLAIKVKEITSRHHIPLISNDRLDIALAVDADGLHVGQNDLPMLKARELFPNKIIGVSVSTLEEAFLAQQQGADYIGVGAIFSTSTKTDAPDVSLEQLELIKKSVTIPVVAIGGINRTNLQQVMATGIDGVSVVSAILAQENIQMATKQLKELMI
;
A
#
# COMPACT_ATOMS: atom_id res chain seq x y z
N MET A 1 -14.28 5.17 20.81
CA MET A 1 -13.17 5.62 19.92
C MET A 1 -13.78 5.68 18.51
N SER A 2 -13.71 6.83 17.83
CA SER A 2 -14.19 6.93 16.44
C SER A 2 -13.32 6.03 15.57
N GLU A 3 -13.95 5.12 14.82
CA GLU A 3 -13.25 4.37 13.76
C GLU A 3 -12.58 5.38 12.83
N ILE A 4 -11.25 5.29 12.69
CA ILE A 4 -10.53 6.08 11.70
C ILE A 4 -10.92 5.51 10.34
N LYS A 5 -11.78 6.22 9.63
CA LYS A 5 -12.16 5.83 8.27
C LYS A 5 -10.98 6.07 7.33
N VAL A 6 -10.23 5.02 7.02
CA VAL A 6 -9.06 5.07 6.12
C VAL A 6 -9.50 5.32 4.68
N ASN A 7 -8.83 6.25 4.02
CA ASN A 7 -9.03 6.50 2.60
C ASN A 7 -7.99 5.70 1.79
N TYR A 8 -8.41 4.60 1.17
CA TYR A 8 -7.57 3.71 0.37
C TYR A 8 -7.40 4.16 -1.09
N SER A 9 -8.00 5.27 -1.53
CA SER A 9 -8.11 5.60 -2.95
C SER A 9 -6.76 5.64 -3.68
N LEU A 10 -5.76 6.39 -3.19
CA LEU A 10 -4.43 6.47 -3.82
C LEU A 10 -3.35 6.14 -2.79
N TYR A 11 -2.85 4.93 -2.85
CA TYR A 11 -1.94 4.33 -1.88
C TYR A 11 -0.52 4.26 -2.45
N LEU A 12 0.42 4.99 -1.85
CA LEU A 12 1.83 4.94 -2.23
C LEU A 12 2.54 3.81 -1.47
N VAL A 13 3.19 2.89 -2.19
CA VAL A 13 4.19 1.98 -1.61
C VAL A 13 5.58 2.49 -2.00
N THR A 14 6.49 2.59 -1.03
CA THR A 14 7.83 3.12 -1.29
C THR A 14 8.76 2.07 -1.88
N ASP A 15 9.65 2.53 -2.75
CA ASP A 15 10.79 1.79 -3.27
C ASP A 15 11.91 2.78 -3.57
N ARG A 16 12.98 2.78 -2.76
CA ARG A 16 14.09 3.73 -2.89
C ARG A 16 14.93 3.54 -4.14
N GLU A 17 14.97 2.34 -4.70
CA GLU A 17 15.73 2.07 -5.92
C GLU A 17 15.21 2.87 -7.13
N LEU A 18 13.93 3.26 -7.09
CA LEU A 18 13.30 4.07 -8.15
C LEU A 18 13.57 5.58 -8.02
N LEU A 19 14.14 6.03 -6.92
CA LEU A 19 14.36 7.46 -6.67
C LEU A 19 15.64 7.99 -7.28
N GLY A 20 16.62 7.14 -7.57
CA GLY A 20 17.97 7.58 -7.91
C GLY A 20 18.59 8.38 -6.75
N ASP A 21 19.04 9.60 -7.02
CA ASP A 21 19.65 10.50 -6.03
C ASP A 21 18.64 11.31 -5.21
N ARG A 22 17.33 11.13 -5.44
CA ARG A 22 16.28 11.88 -4.73
C ARG A 22 16.09 11.33 -3.31
N ASP A 23 15.85 12.22 -2.36
CA ASP A 23 15.53 11.87 -0.99
C ASP A 23 14.14 11.24 -0.88
N LEU A 24 13.99 10.20 -0.05
CA LEU A 24 12.71 9.50 0.12
C LEU A 24 11.71 10.34 0.89
N GLU A 25 12.16 11.02 1.93
CA GLU A 25 11.34 11.86 2.79
C GLU A 25 10.70 12.99 1.97
N ASP A 26 11.50 13.70 1.17
CA ASP A 26 11.04 14.76 0.26
C ASP A 26 10.08 14.20 -0.80
N SER A 27 10.37 13.03 -1.33
CA SER A 27 9.53 12.35 -2.33
C SER A 27 8.16 11.96 -1.77
N ILE A 28 8.09 11.49 -0.53
CA ILE A 28 6.82 11.20 0.16
C ILE A 28 6.04 12.49 0.40
N GLU A 29 6.70 13.56 0.85
CA GLU A 29 6.06 14.88 1.06
C GLU A 29 5.42 15.38 -0.24
N LEU A 30 6.14 15.35 -1.36
CA LEU A 30 5.63 15.73 -2.69
C LEU A 30 4.47 14.84 -3.15
N ALA A 31 4.53 13.54 -2.89
CA ALA A 31 3.44 12.62 -3.21
C ALA A 31 2.17 12.92 -2.40
N ILE A 32 2.32 13.21 -1.10
CA ILE A 32 1.19 13.62 -0.23
C ILE A 32 0.57 14.92 -0.73
N GLN A 33 1.39 15.93 -1.06
CA GLN A 33 0.92 17.19 -1.65
C GLN A 33 0.20 17.00 -2.99
N GLY A 34 0.56 15.95 -3.74
CA GLY A 34 -0.11 15.54 -4.98
C GLY A 34 -1.42 14.78 -4.77
N GLY A 35 -1.74 14.34 -3.54
CA GLY A 35 -3.02 13.72 -3.21
C GLY A 35 -2.97 12.23 -2.82
N VAL A 36 -1.80 11.70 -2.46
CA VAL A 36 -1.68 10.37 -1.80
C VAL A 36 -2.50 10.37 -0.51
N THR A 37 -3.21 9.29 -0.26
CA THR A 37 -4.13 9.14 0.88
C THR A 37 -3.68 8.10 1.89
N LEU A 38 -2.67 7.30 1.56
CA LEU A 38 -2.09 6.25 2.40
C LEU A 38 -0.65 6.00 1.96
N VAL A 39 0.28 5.82 2.90
CA VAL A 39 1.69 5.53 2.62
C VAL A 39 2.10 4.22 3.25
N GLN A 40 2.74 3.34 2.46
CA GLN A 40 3.40 2.13 2.96
C GLN A 40 4.91 2.28 2.81
N LEU A 41 5.61 2.23 3.93
CA LEU A 41 7.07 2.22 3.95
C LEU A 41 7.56 0.78 3.77
N ARG A 42 8.20 0.53 2.62
CA ARG A 42 8.76 -0.76 2.24
C ARG A 42 10.26 -0.66 2.05
N GLU A 43 11.00 -1.48 2.81
CA GLU A 43 12.45 -1.60 2.76
C GLU A 43 12.86 -3.06 2.80
N LYS A 44 13.64 -3.51 1.83
CA LYS A 44 14.04 -4.92 1.71
C LYS A 44 15.51 -5.19 2.01
N SER A 45 16.37 -4.19 1.86
CA SER A 45 17.83 -4.40 1.82
C SER A 45 18.62 -3.53 2.80
N ILE A 46 17.99 -3.02 3.87
CA ILE A 46 18.67 -2.20 4.88
C ILE A 46 18.67 -2.83 6.26
N SER A 47 19.58 -2.42 7.13
CA SER A 47 19.60 -2.87 8.51
C SER A 47 18.38 -2.39 9.29
N THR A 48 17.98 -3.13 10.33
CA THR A 48 16.87 -2.74 11.23
C THR A 48 17.07 -1.33 11.80
N LEU A 49 18.29 -0.96 12.19
CA LEU A 49 18.57 0.39 12.69
C LEU A 49 18.29 1.47 11.64
N LYS A 50 18.73 1.27 10.40
CA LYS A 50 18.48 2.21 9.32
C LYS A 50 16.99 2.29 8.97
N PHE A 51 16.29 1.13 8.98
CA PHE A 51 14.84 1.10 8.74
C PHE A 51 14.11 1.88 9.85
N LEU A 52 14.46 1.66 11.13
CA LEU A 52 13.86 2.40 12.25
C LEU A 52 14.06 3.91 12.13
N GLN A 53 15.29 4.35 11.84
CA GLN A 53 15.59 5.79 11.66
C GLN A 53 14.76 6.42 10.53
N LEU A 54 14.63 5.71 9.41
CA LEU A 54 13.81 6.13 8.27
C LEU A 54 12.32 6.16 8.64
N ALA A 55 11.83 5.11 9.30
CA ALA A 55 10.44 5.00 9.70
C ALA A 55 10.00 6.12 10.66
N ILE A 56 10.89 6.54 11.59
CA ILE A 56 10.63 7.69 12.48
C ILE A 56 10.39 8.96 11.65
N LYS A 57 11.27 9.28 10.71
CA LYS A 57 11.15 10.48 9.86
C LYS A 57 9.88 10.44 8.99
N VAL A 58 9.61 9.27 8.36
CA VAL A 58 8.41 9.11 7.53
C VAL A 58 7.14 9.23 8.38
N LYS A 59 7.13 8.69 9.62
CA LYS A 59 6.00 8.85 10.54
C LYS A 59 5.77 10.31 10.93
N GLU A 60 6.81 11.10 11.13
CA GLU A 60 6.70 12.55 11.38
C GLU A 60 6.05 13.28 10.19
N ILE A 61 6.47 12.95 8.95
CA ILE A 61 5.89 13.54 7.73
C ILE A 61 4.41 13.16 7.61
N THR A 62 4.10 11.88 7.63
CA THR A 62 2.72 11.39 7.43
C THR A 62 1.78 11.91 8.52
N SER A 63 2.26 12.02 9.77
CA SER A 63 1.47 12.56 10.90
C SER A 63 1.15 14.05 10.72
N ARG A 64 2.09 14.87 10.23
CA ARG A 64 1.84 16.30 9.95
C ARG A 64 0.72 16.51 8.93
N HIS A 65 0.58 15.58 7.98
CA HIS A 65 -0.42 15.64 6.92
C HIS A 65 -1.67 14.80 7.22
N HIS A 66 -1.76 14.17 8.40
CA HIS A 66 -2.85 13.26 8.77
C HIS A 66 -3.04 12.09 7.77
N ILE A 67 -1.95 11.61 7.17
CA ILE A 67 -1.92 10.45 6.28
C ILE A 67 -1.46 9.24 7.09
N PRO A 68 -2.20 8.11 7.07
CA PRO A 68 -1.77 6.92 7.79
C PRO A 68 -0.48 6.33 7.22
N LEU A 69 0.41 5.84 8.10
CA LEU A 69 1.62 5.11 7.76
C LEU A 69 1.44 3.61 7.99
N ILE A 70 1.70 2.82 6.98
CA ILE A 70 1.73 1.35 7.03
C ILE A 70 3.18 0.88 6.94
N SER A 71 3.61 -0.01 7.83
CA SER A 71 4.89 -0.71 7.71
C SER A 71 4.71 -1.96 6.86
N ASN A 72 5.61 -2.19 5.89
CA ASN A 72 5.58 -3.43 5.11
C ASN A 72 6.36 -4.53 5.84
N ASP A 73 5.75 -5.69 6.09
CA ASP A 73 6.28 -6.93 6.67
C ASP A 73 6.82 -6.81 8.13
N ARG A 74 7.34 -5.67 8.52
CA ARG A 74 8.11 -5.46 9.74
C ARG A 74 7.22 -4.95 10.88
N LEU A 75 6.60 -5.89 11.61
CA LEU A 75 5.80 -5.59 12.81
C LEU A 75 6.63 -4.92 13.92
N ASP A 76 7.89 -5.32 14.08
CA ASP A 76 8.80 -4.72 15.05
C ASP A 76 9.02 -3.22 14.81
N ILE A 77 9.18 -2.82 13.53
CA ILE A 77 9.27 -1.42 13.13
C ILE A 77 7.92 -0.70 13.32
N ALA A 78 6.81 -1.35 12.91
CA ALA A 78 5.48 -0.79 13.10
C ALA A 78 5.20 -0.44 14.58
N LEU A 79 5.55 -1.35 15.49
CA LEU A 79 5.42 -1.14 16.95
C LEU A 79 6.36 -0.03 17.45
N ALA A 80 7.60 -0.01 16.99
CA ALA A 80 8.61 0.92 17.48
C ALA A 80 8.33 2.38 17.13
N VAL A 81 7.65 2.65 16.00
CA VAL A 81 7.30 4.02 15.56
C VAL A 81 5.83 4.37 15.74
N ASP A 82 5.05 3.50 16.39
CA ASP A 82 3.59 3.62 16.51
C ASP A 82 2.93 3.86 15.13
N ALA A 83 3.31 3.05 14.13
CA ALA A 83 2.70 3.13 12.81
C ALA A 83 1.18 2.92 12.90
N ASP A 84 0.45 3.43 11.92
CA ASP A 84 -1.01 3.31 11.89
C ASP A 84 -1.43 1.90 11.43
N GLY A 85 -0.53 1.16 10.77
CA GLY A 85 -0.81 -0.20 10.35
C GLY A 85 0.41 -1.00 9.90
N LEU A 86 0.12 -2.25 9.53
CA LEU A 86 1.03 -3.25 9.00
C LEU A 86 0.44 -3.83 7.71
N HIS A 87 1.28 -4.14 6.72
CA HIS A 87 0.89 -4.92 5.56
C HIS A 87 1.77 -6.15 5.44
N VAL A 88 1.17 -7.33 5.30
CA VAL A 88 1.86 -8.62 5.22
C VAL A 88 1.51 -9.37 3.93
N GLY A 89 2.46 -10.12 3.41
CA GLY A 89 2.26 -11.08 2.32
C GLY A 89 2.01 -12.49 2.85
N GLN A 90 1.80 -13.44 1.92
CA GLN A 90 1.47 -14.84 2.25
C GLN A 90 2.63 -15.60 2.93
N ASN A 91 3.88 -15.13 2.76
CA ASN A 91 5.08 -15.74 3.34
C ASN A 91 5.63 -14.96 4.54
N ASP A 92 4.92 -13.93 5.00
CA ASP A 92 5.29 -13.09 6.14
C ASP A 92 4.60 -13.56 7.43
N LEU A 93 4.54 -12.69 8.45
CA LEU A 93 3.84 -12.98 9.68
C LEU A 93 2.36 -13.32 9.42
N PRO A 94 1.86 -14.50 9.85
CA PRO A 94 0.46 -14.87 9.62
C PRO A 94 -0.53 -13.84 10.17
N MET A 95 -1.60 -13.57 9.41
CA MET A 95 -2.60 -12.53 9.73
C MET A 95 -3.13 -12.63 11.16
N LEU A 96 -3.51 -13.83 11.63
CA LEU A 96 -4.01 -14.02 13.01
C LEU A 96 -2.96 -13.61 14.05
N LYS A 97 -1.67 -13.91 13.80
CA LYS A 97 -0.60 -13.52 14.72
C LYS A 97 -0.31 -12.03 14.66
N ALA A 98 -0.40 -11.43 13.49
CA ALA A 98 -0.30 -9.99 13.33
C ALA A 98 -1.43 -9.28 14.11
N ARG A 99 -2.67 -9.76 14.01
CA ARG A 99 -3.81 -9.20 14.73
C ARG A 99 -3.68 -9.33 16.25
N GLU A 100 -3.18 -10.48 16.74
CA GLU A 100 -2.93 -10.69 18.17
C GLU A 100 -1.93 -9.67 18.73
N LEU A 101 -0.85 -9.41 18.00
CA LEU A 101 0.24 -8.52 18.42
C LEU A 101 -0.02 -7.03 18.13
N PHE A 102 -0.94 -6.72 17.21
CA PHE A 102 -1.25 -5.37 16.75
C PHE A 102 -2.79 -5.14 16.70
N PRO A 103 -3.51 -5.30 17.83
CA PRO A 103 -4.95 -5.52 17.87
C PRO A 103 -5.80 -4.35 17.36
N ASN A 104 -5.36 -3.11 17.57
CA ASN A 104 -6.15 -1.90 17.29
C ASN A 104 -5.61 -1.09 16.10
N LYS A 105 -4.82 -1.71 15.25
CA LYS A 105 -4.16 -1.05 14.12
C LYS A 105 -4.63 -1.65 12.80
N ILE A 106 -4.44 -0.91 11.72
CA ILE A 106 -4.78 -1.34 10.37
C ILE A 106 -3.88 -2.50 9.97
N ILE A 107 -4.44 -3.64 9.54
CA ILE A 107 -3.67 -4.73 8.97
C ILE A 107 -4.20 -5.05 7.58
N GLY A 108 -3.32 -4.91 6.57
CA GLY A 108 -3.57 -5.31 5.20
C GLY A 108 -2.87 -6.62 4.85
N VAL A 109 -3.46 -7.37 3.92
CA VAL A 109 -2.90 -8.63 3.43
C VAL A 109 -2.82 -8.64 1.91
N SER A 110 -1.66 -9.01 1.36
CA SER A 110 -1.51 -9.28 -0.08
C SER A 110 -2.20 -10.59 -0.44
N VAL A 111 -3.05 -10.59 -1.45
CA VAL A 111 -3.76 -11.78 -1.97
C VAL A 111 -3.72 -11.82 -3.49
N SER A 112 -3.81 -13.03 -4.04
CA SER A 112 -3.87 -13.29 -5.49
C SER A 112 -5.04 -14.18 -5.89
N THR A 113 -5.66 -14.88 -4.93
CA THR A 113 -6.80 -15.76 -5.17
C THR A 113 -8.01 -15.37 -4.33
N LEU A 114 -9.18 -15.88 -4.73
CA LEU A 114 -10.42 -15.69 -3.99
C LEU A 114 -10.37 -16.35 -2.61
N GLU A 115 -9.74 -17.51 -2.51
CA GLU A 115 -9.55 -18.26 -1.26
C GLU A 115 -8.70 -17.47 -0.27
N GLU A 116 -7.59 -16.88 -0.73
CA GLU A 116 -6.73 -16.00 0.10
C GLU A 116 -7.50 -14.76 0.58
N ALA A 117 -8.34 -14.17 -0.30
CA ALA A 117 -9.16 -13.01 0.05
C ALA A 117 -10.19 -13.34 1.15
N PHE A 118 -10.89 -14.47 1.04
CA PHE A 118 -11.82 -14.93 2.07
C PHE A 118 -11.12 -15.23 3.38
N LEU A 119 -9.97 -15.90 3.33
CA LEU A 119 -9.19 -16.23 4.52
C LEU A 119 -8.72 -14.97 5.22
N ALA A 120 -8.19 -13.97 4.48
CA ALA A 120 -7.76 -12.70 5.03
C ALA A 120 -8.92 -11.98 5.74
N GLN A 121 -10.10 -11.92 5.10
CA GLN A 121 -11.29 -11.32 5.72
C GLN A 121 -11.72 -12.06 6.98
N GLN A 122 -11.79 -13.39 6.96
CA GLN A 122 -12.16 -14.21 8.12
C GLN A 122 -11.18 -14.02 9.30
N GLN A 123 -9.91 -13.83 9.01
CA GLN A 123 -8.86 -13.60 10.00
C GLN A 123 -8.82 -12.15 10.51
N GLY A 124 -9.68 -11.27 10.00
CA GLY A 124 -9.82 -9.90 10.48
C GLY A 124 -8.86 -8.89 9.84
N ALA A 125 -8.49 -9.10 8.57
CA ALA A 125 -7.82 -8.07 7.78
C ALA A 125 -8.73 -6.85 7.60
N ASP A 126 -8.18 -5.64 7.69
CA ASP A 126 -8.90 -4.38 7.49
C ASP A 126 -9.01 -4.03 6.00
N TYR A 127 -8.09 -4.51 5.17
CA TYR A 127 -8.13 -4.41 3.71
C TYR A 127 -7.27 -5.50 3.07
N ILE A 128 -7.46 -5.72 1.78
CA ILE A 128 -6.60 -6.60 0.99
C ILE A 128 -5.96 -5.85 -0.18
N GLY A 129 -4.70 -6.19 -0.47
CA GLY A 129 -3.98 -5.78 -1.66
C GLY A 129 -4.00 -6.90 -2.70
N VAL A 130 -4.65 -6.68 -3.84
CA VAL A 130 -4.82 -7.70 -4.90
C VAL A 130 -3.88 -7.42 -6.06
N GLY A 131 -3.06 -8.37 -6.42
CA GLY A 131 -2.12 -8.22 -7.56
C GLY A 131 -1.08 -9.34 -7.64
N ALA A 132 -0.22 -9.29 -8.70
CA ALA A 132 -0.03 -8.14 -9.61
C ALA A 132 -1.08 -8.13 -10.72
N ILE A 133 -1.68 -6.96 -10.99
CA ILE A 133 -2.68 -6.80 -12.07
C ILE A 133 -2.01 -6.69 -13.45
N PHE A 134 -0.85 -6.07 -13.51
CA PHE A 134 0.00 -6.00 -14.70
C PHE A 134 1.44 -6.31 -14.31
N SER A 135 2.22 -6.77 -15.27
CA SER A 135 3.65 -7.04 -15.09
C SER A 135 4.38 -5.84 -14.47
N THR A 136 5.22 -6.12 -13.49
CA THR A 136 5.94 -5.09 -12.73
C THR A 136 7.36 -5.54 -12.43
N SER A 137 8.30 -4.60 -12.45
CA SER A 137 9.69 -4.83 -12.03
C SER A 137 9.90 -4.72 -10.52
N THR A 138 8.95 -4.15 -9.79
CA THR A 138 9.09 -3.87 -8.33
C THR A 138 8.93 -5.13 -7.48
N LYS A 139 8.12 -6.11 -7.92
CA LYS A 139 7.93 -7.42 -7.29
C LYS A 139 7.71 -8.47 -8.37
N THR A 140 8.79 -9.15 -8.74
CA THR A 140 8.81 -10.09 -9.89
C THR A 140 8.26 -11.48 -9.58
N ASP A 141 8.04 -11.80 -8.31
CA ASP A 141 7.54 -13.09 -7.79
C ASP A 141 6.02 -13.09 -7.52
N ALA A 142 5.33 -11.99 -7.79
CA ALA A 142 3.89 -11.92 -7.61
C ALA A 142 3.17 -12.63 -8.77
N PRO A 143 2.19 -13.51 -8.49
CA PRO A 143 1.37 -14.11 -9.53
C PRO A 143 0.52 -13.05 -10.24
N ASP A 144 0.24 -13.27 -11.53
CA ASP A 144 -0.64 -12.39 -12.30
C ASP A 144 -2.09 -12.59 -11.88
N VAL A 145 -2.83 -11.50 -11.70
CA VAL A 145 -4.27 -11.48 -11.40
C VAL A 145 -5.00 -10.71 -12.49
N SER A 146 -5.95 -11.34 -13.17
CA SER A 146 -6.74 -10.68 -14.21
C SER A 146 -7.74 -9.67 -13.64
N LEU A 147 -8.22 -8.75 -14.49
CA LEU A 147 -9.26 -7.77 -14.08
C LEU A 147 -10.58 -8.46 -13.71
N GLU A 148 -10.91 -9.57 -14.39
CA GLU A 148 -12.10 -10.38 -14.06
C GLU A 148 -11.97 -11.02 -12.69
N GLN A 149 -10.78 -11.52 -12.34
CA GLN A 149 -10.50 -12.07 -11.01
C GLN A 149 -10.52 -11.00 -9.93
N LEU A 150 -9.97 -9.80 -10.21
CA LEU A 150 -10.03 -8.64 -9.32
C LEU A 150 -11.49 -8.25 -9.03
N GLU A 151 -12.33 -8.15 -10.07
CA GLU A 151 -13.76 -7.86 -9.94
C GLU A 151 -14.50 -8.93 -9.15
N LEU A 152 -14.20 -10.21 -9.39
CA LEU A 152 -14.78 -11.33 -8.64
C LEU A 152 -14.41 -11.26 -7.15
N ILE A 153 -13.14 -11.02 -6.82
CA ILE A 153 -12.67 -10.82 -5.45
C ILE A 153 -13.43 -9.65 -4.80
N LYS A 154 -13.49 -8.49 -5.49
CA LYS A 154 -14.19 -7.30 -4.96
C LYS A 154 -15.66 -7.56 -4.65
N LYS A 155 -16.36 -8.31 -5.50
CA LYS A 155 -17.78 -8.67 -5.28
C LYS A 155 -17.99 -9.68 -4.16
N SER A 156 -16.95 -10.41 -3.79
CA SER A 156 -17.04 -11.55 -2.86
C SER A 156 -16.65 -11.21 -1.42
N VAL A 157 -15.94 -10.10 -1.20
CA VAL A 157 -15.54 -9.65 0.15
C VAL A 157 -16.20 -8.34 0.51
N THR A 158 -16.30 -8.06 1.81
CA THR A 158 -16.88 -6.80 2.33
C THR A 158 -15.84 -5.78 2.78
N ILE A 159 -14.60 -6.23 2.98
CA ILE A 159 -13.48 -5.35 3.32
C ILE A 159 -12.96 -4.61 2.08
N PRO A 160 -12.32 -3.45 2.25
CA PRO A 160 -11.71 -2.70 1.16
C PRO A 160 -10.72 -3.51 0.33
N VAL A 161 -10.81 -3.35 -1.00
CA VAL A 161 -9.94 -3.99 -1.98
C VAL A 161 -9.10 -2.92 -2.69
N VAL A 162 -7.78 -3.07 -2.63
CA VAL A 162 -6.82 -2.19 -3.29
C VAL A 162 -6.06 -2.98 -4.35
N ALA A 163 -6.09 -2.55 -5.60
CA ALA A 163 -5.32 -3.20 -6.66
C ALA A 163 -3.87 -2.72 -6.67
N ILE A 164 -2.93 -3.63 -6.97
CA ILE A 164 -1.51 -3.33 -7.07
C ILE A 164 -0.84 -4.08 -8.23
N GLY A 165 0.28 -3.56 -8.73
CA GLY A 165 1.12 -4.18 -9.76
C GLY A 165 0.92 -3.53 -11.13
N GLY A 166 1.94 -2.82 -11.62
CA GLY A 166 2.02 -2.24 -12.95
C GLY A 166 0.97 -1.16 -13.28
N ILE A 167 0.24 -0.67 -12.27
CA ILE A 167 -0.81 0.34 -12.45
C ILE A 167 -0.17 1.71 -12.70
N ASN A 168 -0.67 2.41 -13.71
CA ASN A 168 -0.20 3.71 -14.15
C ASN A 168 -1.32 4.51 -14.82
N ARG A 169 -1.02 5.72 -15.33
CA ARG A 169 -2.01 6.60 -15.94
C ARG A 169 -2.78 6.02 -17.13
N THR A 170 -2.18 5.09 -17.87
CA THR A 170 -2.80 4.55 -19.09
C THR A 170 -3.78 3.41 -18.82
N ASN A 171 -3.65 2.74 -17.64
CA ASN A 171 -4.47 1.57 -17.30
C ASN A 171 -5.32 1.75 -16.02
N LEU A 172 -5.13 2.87 -15.27
CA LEU A 172 -5.83 3.14 -14.01
C LEU A 172 -7.35 3.06 -14.15
N GLN A 173 -7.92 3.67 -15.19
CA GLN A 173 -9.39 3.73 -15.36
C GLN A 173 -10.01 2.33 -15.55
N GLN A 174 -9.37 1.44 -16.30
CA GLN A 174 -9.87 0.06 -16.45
C GLN A 174 -9.78 -0.73 -15.14
N VAL A 175 -8.78 -0.45 -14.30
CA VAL A 175 -8.68 -1.05 -12.97
C VAL A 175 -9.79 -0.53 -12.05
N MET A 176 -10.02 0.78 -12.03
CA MET A 176 -11.09 1.39 -11.22
C MET A 176 -12.50 0.93 -11.67
N ALA A 177 -12.69 0.62 -12.95
CA ALA A 177 -13.97 0.11 -13.47
C ALA A 177 -14.39 -1.24 -12.86
N THR A 178 -13.47 -2.00 -12.22
CA THR A 178 -13.80 -3.23 -11.48
C THR A 178 -14.52 -2.97 -10.15
N GLY A 179 -14.67 -1.70 -9.75
CA GLY A 179 -15.40 -1.29 -8.55
C GLY A 179 -14.59 -1.40 -7.24
N ILE A 180 -13.27 -1.54 -7.31
CA ILE A 180 -12.37 -1.56 -6.14
C ILE A 180 -12.35 -0.23 -5.39
N ASP A 181 -11.80 -0.24 -4.17
CA ASP A 181 -11.80 0.92 -3.28
C ASP A 181 -10.58 1.84 -3.48
N GLY A 182 -9.58 1.38 -4.22
CA GLY A 182 -8.40 2.17 -4.54
C GLY A 182 -7.30 1.41 -5.24
N VAL A 183 -6.22 2.11 -5.55
CA VAL A 183 -5.03 1.53 -6.18
C VAL A 183 -3.78 1.83 -5.37
N SER A 184 -2.87 0.87 -5.35
CA SER A 184 -1.53 1.01 -4.80
C SER A 184 -0.53 1.13 -5.95
N VAL A 185 0.32 2.14 -5.89
CA VAL A 185 1.28 2.47 -6.94
C VAL A 185 2.68 2.70 -6.36
N VAL A 186 3.69 2.40 -7.14
CA VAL A 186 5.11 2.63 -6.82
C VAL A 186 5.74 3.50 -7.91
N SER A 187 6.12 2.91 -9.04
CA SER A 187 6.85 3.57 -10.14
C SER A 187 6.02 4.65 -10.84
N ALA A 188 4.70 4.54 -10.86
CA ALA A 188 3.81 5.55 -11.42
C ALA A 188 3.90 6.91 -10.71
N ILE A 189 4.45 6.92 -9.49
CA ILE A 189 4.74 8.12 -8.69
C ILE A 189 6.26 8.31 -8.54
N LEU A 190 6.97 7.35 -7.94
CA LEU A 190 8.35 7.54 -7.53
C LEU A 190 9.36 7.56 -8.67
N ALA A 191 9.09 6.90 -9.80
CA ALA A 191 9.98 6.94 -10.96
C ALA A 191 9.76 8.17 -11.86
N GLN A 192 8.81 9.07 -11.53
CA GLN A 192 8.52 10.25 -12.34
C GLN A 192 9.42 11.42 -11.95
N GLU A 193 9.79 12.26 -12.92
CA GLU A 193 10.59 13.46 -12.66
C GLU A 193 9.89 14.43 -11.71
N ASN A 194 8.60 14.64 -11.90
CA ASN A 194 7.77 15.49 -11.04
C ASN A 194 6.76 14.62 -10.28
N ILE A 195 7.14 14.21 -9.08
CA ILE A 195 6.35 13.33 -8.19
C ILE A 195 4.99 13.94 -7.88
N GLN A 196 4.95 15.22 -7.49
CA GLN A 196 3.71 15.90 -7.12
C GLN A 196 2.73 15.95 -8.29
N MET A 197 3.20 16.34 -9.47
CA MET A 197 2.36 16.42 -10.67
C MET A 197 1.86 15.03 -11.11
N ALA A 198 2.73 14.02 -11.11
CA ALA A 198 2.36 12.65 -11.46
C ALA A 198 1.27 12.11 -10.52
N THR A 199 1.41 12.37 -9.22
CA THR A 199 0.41 11.99 -8.21
C THR A 199 -0.92 12.70 -8.44
N LYS A 200 -0.89 14.01 -8.68
CA LYS A 200 -2.10 14.79 -8.99
C LYS A 200 -2.84 14.26 -10.21
N GLN A 201 -2.11 13.96 -11.28
CA GLN A 201 -2.69 13.40 -12.50
C GLN A 201 -3.33 12.02 -12.29
N LEU A 202 -2.73 11.15 -11.46
CA LEU A 202 -3.37 9.89 -11.07
C LEU A 202 -4.64 10.14 -10.28
N LYS A 203 -4.61 11.08 -9.33
CA LYS A 203 -5.78 11.42 -8.51
C LYS A 203 -6.94 11.96 -9.33
N GLU A 204 -6.67 12.79 -10.33
CA GLU A 204 -7.68 13.35 -11.26
C GLU A 204 -8.36 12.26 -12.09
N LEU A 205 -7.68 11.18 -12.44
CA LEU A 205 -8.24 10.06 -13.20
C LEU A 205 -9.12 9.11 -12.35
N MET A 206 -9.18 9.30 -11.04
CA MET A 206 -9.95 8.45 -10.11
C MET A 206 -11.32 9.06 -9.75
N ILE A 207 -11.66 10.22 -10.29
CA ILE A 207 -12.90 10.96 -10.02
C ILE A 207 -14.02 10.56 -10.98
#